data_829fbcb39a2c3209a802ecc99ffb4eb5
#
_entry.id   829fbcb39a2c3209a802ecc99ffb4eb5
#
_cell.length_a   1.000
_cell.length_b   1.000
_cell.length_c   1.000
_cell.angle_alpha   90.00
_cell.angle_beta   90.00
_cell.angle_gamma   90.00
#
_symmetry.space_group_name_H-M   'P 1'
#
loop_
_entity.id
_entity.type
_entity.pdbx_description
1 polymer ?
#
loop_
_entity_poly.entity_id
_entity_poly.type
_entity_poly.pdbx_seq_one_letter_code
_entity_poly.pdbx_strand_id
1 'polypeptide(L)'
;IKPTAKKEKEVQEETKEKIEKVETDKDFQNIGILLPKKKPTIIVKKTEPKKEKVKKSRYYSKKDVKIAQQSLDLIKRKKWQSAIKIASRAKDKSIYDFTMWRYLLERNNNANYSDYSSFLKRNETYPRRGRIEYLSEKKLSVKKIGHKKIIDLFEDKKPLSGYGEIVLGESLLQDGQNV
;
A
#
# COMPACT_ATOMS: atom_id res chain seq x y z
N ILE A 1 19.25 -9.39 41.93
CA ILE A 1 20.69 -9.14 41.94
C ILE A 1 21.05 -8.65 40.52
N LYS A 2 21.32 -7.36 40.38
CA LYS A 2 21.78 -6.75 39.13
C LYS A 2 23.29 -6.93 39.00
N PRO A 3 23.83 -7.34 37.85
CA PRO A 3 25.29 -7.36 37.65
C PRO A 3 25.80 -5.91 37.51
N THR A 4 26.88 -5.65 38.19
CA THR A 4 27.50 -4.33 38.28
C THR A 4 28.30 -4.01 37.02
N ALA A 5 28.20 -2.77 36.56
CA ALA A 5 28.82 -2.21 35.37
C ALA A 5 30.36 -2.29 35.26
N LYS A 6 31.05 -2.93 36.22
CA LYS A 6 32.50 -3.09 36.24
C LYS A 6 33.00 -4.29 35.44
N LYS A 7 32.16 -5.31 35.19
CA LYS A 7 32.55 -6.49 34.39
C LYS A 7 32.46 -6.28 32.85
N GLU A 8 31.65 -5.33 32.39
CA GLU A 8 31.57 -5.08 30.96
C GLU A 8 32.73 -4.27 30.38
N LYS A 9 33.42 -3.48 31.20
CA LYS A 9 34.60 -2.74 30.75
C LYS A 9 35.84 -3.61 30.60
N GLU A 10 36.04 -4.59 31.46
CA GLU A 10 37.20 -5.51 31.36
C GLU A 10 37.13 -6.44 30.15
N VAL A 11 35.95 -6.85 29.72
CA VAL A 11 35.76 -7.69 28.52
C VAL A 11 35.97 -6.91 27.24
N GLN A 12 35.77 -5.57 27.23
CA GLN A 12 35.99 -4.74 26.04
C GLN A 12 37.45 -4.31 25.84
N GLU A 13 38.24 -4.26 26.89
CA GLU A 13 39.68 -3.99 26.80
C GLU A 13 40.49 -5.23 26.35
N GLU A 14 40.15 -6.42 26.84
CA GLU A 14 40.83 -7.68 26.39
C GLU A 14 40.56 -7.98 24.89
N THR A 15 39.42 -7.55 24.34
CA THR A 15 39.12 -7.77 22.92
C THR A 15 39.87 -6.79 22.02
N LYS A 16 40.25 -5.61 22.50
CA LYS A 16 41.06 -4.63 21.72
C LYS A 16 42.54 -4.98 21.66
N GLU A 17 43.12 -5.51 22.73
CA GLU A 17 44.51 -5.95 22.76
C GLU A 17 44.80 -7.20 21.88
N LYS A 18 43.78 -8.05 21.65
CA LYS A 18 43.94 -9.23 20.78
C LYS A 18 43.88 -8.91 19.27
N ILE A 19 43.36 -7.76 18.90
CA ILE A 19 43.26 -7.35 17.50
C ILE A 19 44.50 -6.61 17.00
N GLU A 20 45.30 -6.03 17.92
CA GLU A 20 46.52 -5.29 17.58
C GLU A 20 47.81 -6.14 17.41
N LYS A 21 47.74 -7.42 17.76
CA LYS A 21 48.89 -8.35 17.69
C LYS A 21 48.95 -9.26 16.45
N VAL A 22 48.11 -9.06 15.46
CA VAL A 22 48.06 -9.89 14.23
C VAL A 22 48.56 -9.17 12.98
N GLU A 23 49.18 -7.99 13.11
CA GLU A 23 49.70 -7.24 11.94
C GLU A 23 51.21 -7.21 11.79
N THR A 24 51.92 -8.32 12.07
CA THR A 24 53.32 -8.43 11.58
C THR A 24 53.69 -9.89 11.31
N ASP A 25 53.22 -10.43 10.18
CA ASP A 25 53.95 -11.50 9.49
C ASP A 25 54.00 -11.20 8.00
N LYS A 26 55.13 -10.60 7.63
CA LYS A 26 55.63 -10.52 6.25
C LYS A 26 56.09 -11.93 5.89
N ASP A 27 55.27 -12.68 5.15
CA ASP A 27 55.73 -13.75 4.23
C ASP A 27 54.52 -14.47 3.60
N PHE A 28 53.78 -13.76 2.73
CA PHE A 28 52.91 -14.39 1.74
C PHE A 28 53.11 -13.70 0.38
N GLN A 29 54.33 -13.71 -0.11
CA GLN A 29 54.57 -13.46 -1.55
C GLN A 29 54.55 -14.82 -2.25
N ASN A 30 53.60 -14.98 -3.19
CA ASN A 30 53.44 -16.03 -4.19
C ASN A 30 52.28 -17.05 -3.99
N ILE A 31 51.11 -16.56 -3.72
CA ILE A 31 49.90 -17.27 -4.16
C ILE A 31 49.04 -16.24 -4.85
N GLY A 32 48.79 -16.41 -6.17
CA GLY A 32 48.02 -15.50 -7.00
C GLY A 32 46.53 -15.45 -6.63
N ILE A 33 46.22 -15.11 -5.38
CA ILE A 33 44.89 -14.88 -4.91
C ILE A 33 44.52 -13.44 -5.22
N LEU A 34 43.65 -13.23 -6.21
CA LEU A 34 43.08 -11.94 -6.52
C LEU A 34 42.22 -11.48 -5.33
N LEU A 35 42.76 -10.72 -4.42
CA LEU A 35 42.02 -10.07 -3.35
C LEU A 35 41.05 -9.06 -3.97
N PRO A 36 39.76 -9.04 -3.59
CA PRO A 36 38.81 -8.06 -4.09
C PRO A 36 39.27 -6.64 -3.73
N LYS A 37 39.51 -5.81 -4.71
CA LYS A 37 39.83 -4.38 -4.49
C LYS A 37 38.64 -3.74 -3.74
N LYS A 38 38.92 -2.99 -2.66
CA LYS A 38 37.92 -2.19 -1.94
C LYS A 38 37.17 -1.33 -2.95
N LYS A 39 35.82 -1.44 -2.96
CA LYS A 39 34.99 -0.60 -3.82
C LYS A 39 35.26 0.88 -3.52
N PRO A 40 35.42 1.74 -4.55
CA PRO A 40 35.60 3.16 -4.33
C PRO A 40 34.42 3.70 -3.53
N THR A 41 34.68 4.44 -2.47
CA THR A 41 33.65 5.11 -1.68
C THR A 41 33.09 6.23 -2.55
N ILE A 42 31.93 5.99 -3.17
CA ILE A 42 31.21 7.03 -3.90
C ILE A 42 30.70 8.02 -2.85
N ILE A 43 31.34 9.16 -2.73
CA ILE A 43 30.83 10.29 -1.96
C ILE A 43 29.63 10.81 -2.75
N VAL A 44 28.44 10.26 -2.47
CA VAL A 44 27.19 10.81 -2.97
C VAL A 44 27.02 12.15 -2.27
N LYS A 45 27.41 13.24 -2.94
CA LYS A 45 27.01 14.59 -2.52
C LYS A 45 25.49 14.57 -2.42
N LYS A 46 24.97 14.73 -1.22
CA LYS A 46 23.54 14.85 -0.92
C LYS A 46 23.07 16.12 -1.63
N THR A 47 22.69 15.98 -2.90
CA THR A 47 22.01 17.05 -3.63
C THR A 47 20.67 17.24 -2.95
N GLU A 48 20.48 18.39 -2.32
CA GLU A 48 19.16 18.77 -1.81
C GLU A 48 18.14 18.59 -2.94
N PRO A 49 16.96 17.97 -2.65
CA PRO A 49 15.96 17.78 -3.68
C PRO A 49 15.54 19.16 -4.20
N LYS A 50 15.98 19.50 -5.42
CA LYS A 50 15.50 20.66 -6.15
C LYS A 50 13.97 20.62 -6.09
N LYS A 51 13.34 21.62 -5.46
CA LYS A 51 11.89 21.80 -5.45
C LYS A 51 11.46 21.85 -6.91
N GLU A 52 10.92 20.74 -7.42
CA GLU A 52 10.40 20.67 -8.79
C GLU A 52 9.33 21.76 -8.93
N LYS A 53 9.57 22.69 -9.86
CA LYS A 53 8.57 23.72 -10.21
C LYS A 53 7.34 22.99 -10.72
N VAL A 54 6.23 23.11 -10.03
CA VAL A 54 4.95 22.50 -10.42
C VAL A 54 4.61 22.93 -11.84
N LYS A 55 4.65 21.98 -12.77
CA LYS A 55 4.28 22.22 -14.18
C LYS A 55 2.84 22.69 -14.22
N LYS A 56 2.58 23.80 -14.96
CA LYS A 56 1.21 24.31 -15.14
C LYS A 56 0.38 23.25 -15.86
N SER A 57 -0.69 22.76 -15.23
CA SER A 57 -1.66 21.90 -15.88
C SER A 57 -2.61 22.72 -16.76
N ARG A 58 -2.99 22.19 -17.92
CA ARG A 58 -4.04 22.77 -18.77
C ARG A 58 -5.45 22.45 -18.26
N TYR A 59 -5.61 21.37 -17.53
CA TYR A 59 -6.92 20.81 -17.12
C TYR A 59 -7.30 21.15 -15.69
N TYR A 60 -6.33 21.29 -14.78
CA TYR A 60 -6.58 21.47 -13.37
C TYR A 60 -6.19 22.86 -12.88
N SER A 61 -6.97 23.40 -11.96
CA SER A 61 -6.59 24.61 -11.23
C SER A 61 -5.29 24.40 -10.43
N LYS A 62 -4.57 25.48 -10.12
CA LYS A 62 -3.36 25.40 -9.28
C LYS A 62 -3.65 24.75 -7.91
N LYS A 63 -4.86 24.98 -7.37
CA LYS A 63 -5.31 24.39 -6.10
C LYS A 63 -5.51 22.87 -6.25
N ASP A 64 -6.19 22.44 -7.31
CA ASP A 64 -6.46 21.03 -7.56
C ASP A 64 -5.18 20.26 -7.88
N VAL A 65 -4.24 20.83 -8.61
CA VAL A 65 -2.91 20.22 -8.83
C VAL A 65 -2.18 19.99 -7.50
N LYS A 66 -2.22 20.96 -6.60
CA LYS A 66 -1.60 20.80 -5.27
C LYS A 66 -2.29 19.72 -4.44
N ILE A 67 -3.62 19.65 -4.47
CA ILE A 67 -4.41 18.59 -3.82
C ILE A 67 -4.08 17.23 -4.41
N ALA A 68 -4.03 17.11 -5.73
CA ALA A 68 -3.67 15.87 -6.41
C ALA A 68 -2.27 15.38 -6.01
N GLN A 69 -1.26 16.27 -5.98
CA GLN A 69 0.09 15.93 -5.53
C GLN A 69 0.10 15.45 -4.08
N GLN A 70 -0.56 16.14 -3.17
CA GLN A 70 -0.67 15.74 -1.76
C GLN A 70 -1.37 14.39 -1.61
N SER A 71 -2.45 14.15 -2.36
CA SER A 71 -3.15 12.87 -2.36
C SER A 71 -2.25 11.74 -2.86
N LEU A 72 -1.53 11.93 -3.97
CA LEU A 72 -0.59 10.96 -4.52
C LEU A 72 0.55 10.61 -3.55
N ASP A 73 1.09 11.60 -2.84
CA ASP A 73 2.13 11.36 -1.83
C ASP A 73 1.61 10.54 -0.64
N LEU A 74 0.36 10.76 -0.24
CA LEU A 74 -0.29 9.95 0.80
C LEU A 74 -0.59 8.53 0.31
N ILE A 75 -0.99 8.35 -0.95
CA ILE A 75 -1.16 7.03 -1.59
C ILE A 75 0.16 6.26 -1.57
N LYS A 76 1.28 6.88 -1.98
CA LYS A 76 2.61 6.26 -1.92
C LYS A 76 2.98 5.78 -0.52
N ARG A 77 2.55 6.51 0.51
CA ARG A 77 2.75 6.17 1.93
C ARG A 77 1.67 5.24 2.49
N LYS A 78 0.75 4.74 1.67
CA LYS A 78 -0.41 3.90 2.05
C LYS A 78 -1.34 4.54 3.10
N LYS A 79 -1.35 5.87 3.22
CA LYS A 79 -2.23 6.63 4.12
C LYS A 79 -3.57 6.93 3.43
N TRP A 80 -4.33 5.87 3.14
CA TRP A 80 -5.52 5.90 2.28
C TRP A 80 -6.61 6.86 2.77
N GLN A 81 -6.99 6.81 4.05
CA GLN A 81 -8.05 7.67 4.59
C GLN A 81 -7.68 9.16 4.49
N SER A 82 -6.42 9.49 4.75
CA SER A 82 -5.93 10.85 4.61
C SER A 82 -5.90 11.28 3.13
N ALA A 83 -5.51 10.38 2.21
CA ALA A 83 -5.53 10.65 0.78
C ALA A 83 -6.94 10.96 0.27
N ILE A 84 -7.93 10.15 0.65
CA ILE A 84 -9.34 10.33 0.30
C ILE A 84 -9.87 11.66 0.86
N LYS A 85 -9.59 11.96 2.14
CA LYS A 85 -9.99 13.21 2.79
C LYS A 85 -9.39 14.44 2.11
N ILE A 86 -8.16 14.37 1.61
CA ILE A 86 -7.54 15.48 0.87
C ILE A 86 -8.14 15.57 -0.53
N ALA A 87 -8.26 14.45 -1.26
CA ALA A 87 -8.81 14.41 -2.59
C ALA A 87 -10.27 14.91 -2.66
N SER A 88 -11.08 14.68 -1.62
CA SER A 88 -12.47 15.15 -1.57
C SER A 88 -12.62 16.68 -1.56
N ARG A 89 -11.54 17.42 -1.23
CA ARG A 89 -11.51 18.90 -1.24
C ARG A 89 -11.27 19.49 -2.61
N ALA A 90 -10.89 18.67 -3.59
CA ALA A 90 -10.68 19.13 -4.96
C ALA A 90 -12.01 19.56 -5.57
N LYS A 91 -11.96 20.64 -6.38
CA LYS A 91 -13.10 21.07 -7.17
C LYS A 91 -13.40 20.05 -8.27
N ASP A 92 -12.35 19.54 -8.89
CA ASP A 92 -12.45 18.49 -9.91
C ASP A 92 -12.57 17.11 -9.24
N LYS A 93 -13.71 16.45 -9.46
CA LYS A 93 -14.06 15.15 -8.87
C LYS A 93 -13.18 14.01 -9.39
N SER A 94 -12.55 14.14 -10.54
CA SER A 94 -11.66 13.11 -11.10
C SER A 94 -10.50 12.77 -10.16
N ILE A 95 -10.02 13.74 -9.37
CA ILE A 95 -8.96 13.53 -8.37
C ILE A 95 -9.44 12.62 -7.24
N TYR A 96 -10.67 12.84 -6.78
CA TYR A 96 -11.29 11.98 -5.77
C TYR A 96 -11.57 10.58 -6.31
N ASP A 97 -12.15 10.50 -7.52
CA ASP A 97 -12.49 9.21 -8.14
C ASP A 97 -11.24 8.38 -8.45
N PHE A 98 -10.16 9.00 -8.90
CA PHE A 98 -8.87 8.32 -9.04
C PHE A 98 -8.34 7.78 -7.70
N THR A 99 -8.43 8.58 -6.64
CA THR A 99 -7.97 8.19 -5.30
C THR A 99 -8.80 7.02 -4.77
N MET A 100 -10.13 7.08 -4.92
CA MET A 100 -11.04 5.98 -4.56
C MET A 100 -10.77 4.73 -5.39
N TRP A 101 -10.61 4.87 -6.69
CA TRP A 101 -10.25 3.74 -7.56
C TRP A 101 -8.99 3.01 -7.07
N ARG A 102 -7.93 3.75 -6.76
CA ARG A 102 -6.69 3.18 -6.23
C ARG A 102 -6.90 2.49 -4.89
N TYR A 103 -7.68 3.10 -4.00
CA TYR A 103 -7.99 2.54 -2.69
C TYR A 103 -8.80 1.25 -2.78
N LEU A 104 -9.84 1.22 -3.61
CA LEU A 104 -10.70 0.05 -3.79
C LEU A 104 -9.97 -1.15 -4.39
N LEU A 105 -8.92 -0.93 -5.17
CA LEU A 105 -8.05 -1.97 -5.72
C LEU A 105 -6.99 -2.48 -4.74
N GLU A 106 -6.77 -1.79 -3.63
CA GLU A 106 -5.76 -2.20 -2.64
C GLU A 106 -6.21 -3.47 -1.90
N ARG A 107 -5.28 -4.40 -1.67
CA ARG A 107 -5.55 -5.59 -0.86
C ARG A 107 -5.83 -5.19 0.59
N ASN A 108 -6.79 -5.86 1.22
CA ASN A 108 -7.12 -5.68 2.64
C ASN A 108 -7.49 -4.23 3.01
N ASN A 109 -8.11 -3.50 2.06
CA ASN A 109 -8.66 -2.20 2.38
C ASN A 109 -9.86 -2.32 3.34
N ASN A 110 -10.14 -1.24 4.09
CA ASN A 110 -11.25 -1.17 5.03
C ASN A 110 -12.55 -0.63 4.39
N ALA A 111 -12.63 -0.61 3.04
CA ALA A 111 -13.84 -0.20 2.34
C ALA A 111 -14.97 -1.20 2.60
N ASN A 112 -16.17 -0.69 2.74
CA ASN A 112 -17.39 -1.49 2.83
C ASN A 112 -18.05 -1.66 1.46
N TYR A 113 -19.11 -2.48 1.38
CA TYR A 113 -19.84 -2.70 0.12
C TYR A 113 -20.41 -1.40 -0.47
N SER A 114 -20.90 -0.48 0.36
CA SER A 114 -21.47 0.80 -0.09
C SER A 114 -20.42 1.67 -0.80
N ASP A 115 -19.17 1.66 -0.35
CA ASP A 115 -18.08 2.39 -1.00
C ASP A 115 -17.84 1.89 -2.43
N TYR A 116 -17.80 0.57 -2.61
CA TYR A 116 -17.67 -0.08 -3.91
C TYR A 116 -18.88 0.21 -4.81
N SER A 117 -20.09 0.00 -4.31
CA SER A 117 -21.32 0.22 -5.08
C SER A 117 -21.48 1.67 -5.51
N SER A 118 -21.19 2.63 -4.62
CA SER A 118 -21.24 4.06 -4.93
C SER A 118 -20.22 4.45 -5.99
N PHE A 119 -19.03 3.86 -5.94
CA PHE A 119 -17.98 4.10 -6.95
C PHE A 119 -18.40 3.54 -8.31
N LEU A 120 -18.87 2.29 -8.36
CA LEU A 120 -19.28 1.62 -9.60
C LEU A 120 -20.45 2.32 -10.29
N LYS A 121 -21.41 2.86 -9.53
CA LYS A 121 -22.55 3.63 -10.07
C LYS A 121 -22.14 4.94 -10.71
N ARG A 122 -21.11 5.62 -10.18
CA ARG A 122 -20.65 6.90 -10.71
C ARG A 122 -19.63 6.77 -11.84
N ASN A 123 -18.91 5.67 -11.89
CA ASN A 123 -17.71 5.51 -12.71
C ASN A 123 -17.82 4.26 -13.60
N GLU A 124 -18.75 4.29 -14.55
CA GLU A 124 -19.03 3.12 -15.41
C GLU A 124 -17.86 2.71 -16.31
N THR A 125 -17.08 3.69 -16.78
CA THR A 125 -15.98 3.49 -17.74
C THR A 125 -14.60 3.37 -17.09
N TYR A 126 -14.52 3.33 -15.75
CA TYR A 126 -13.23 3.28 -15.09
C TYR A 126 -12.47 1.96 -15.33
N PRO A 127 -11.13 2.01 -15.44
CA PRO A 127 -10.34 0.82 -15.70
C PRO A 127 -10.50 -0.25 -14.61
N ARG A 128 -10.42 -1.53 -15.00
CA ARG A 128 -10.49 -2.68 -14.09
C ARG A 128 -11.81 -2.78 -13.31
N ARG A 129 -12.91 -2.31 -13.90
CA ARG A 129 -14.25 -2.36 -13.30
C ARG A 129 -14.61 -3.76 -12.80
N GLY A 130 -14.46 -4.79 -13.62
CA GLY A 130 -14.75 -6.17 -13.22
C GLY A 130 -13.94 -6.64 -12.00
N ARG A 131 -12.69 -6.12 -11.82
CA ARG A 131 -11.92 -6.41 -10.60
C ARG A 131 -12.52 -5.73 -9.37
N ILE A 132 -13.04 -4.52 -9.51
CA ILE A 132 -13.70 -3.78 -8.43
C ILE A 132 -15.01 -4.48 -8.07
N GLU A 133 -15.80 -4.93 -9.04
CA GLU A 133 -17.00 -5.72 -8.84
C GLU A 133 -16.71 -7.02 -8.08
N TYR A 134 -15.70 -7.80 -8.51
CA TYR A 134 -15.25 -8.98 -7.80
C TYR A 134 -14.84 -8.70 -6.33
N LEU A 135 -14.14 -7.58 -6.09
CA LEU A 135 -13.73 -7.19 -4.74
C LEU A 135 -14.91 -6.69 -3.89
N SER A 136 -15.92 -6.09 -4.51
CA SER A 136 -17.14 -5.64 -3.83
C SER A 136 -17.94 -6.82 -3.28
N GLU A 137 -18.02 -7.93 -4.02
CA GLU A 137 -18.70 -9.15 -3.56
C GLU A 137 -18.11 -9.68 -2.26
N LYS A 138 -16.77 -9.61 -2.09
CA LYS A 138 -16.09 -10.01 -0.85
C LYS A 138 -16.46 -9.16 0.38
N LYS A 139 -17.15 -8.05 0.17
CA LYS A 139 -17.63 -7.15 1.24
C LYS A 139 -19.14 -7.31 1.50
N LEU A 140 -19.81 -8.22 0.78
CA LEU A 140 -21.20 -8.55 1.04
C LEU A 140 -21.33 -9.20 2.42
N SER A 141 -22.48 -8.96 3.05
CA SER A 141 -22.82 -9.61 4.31
C SER A 141 -24.35 -9.55 4.46
N VAL A 142 -24.99 -10.69 4.61
CA VAL A 142 -26.44 -10.79 4.77
C VAL A 142 -26.90 -9.96 5.98
N LYS A 143 -26.16 -10.03 7.09
CA LYS A 143 -26.47 -9.28 8.32
C LYS A 143 -26.45 -7.76 8.15
N LYS A 144 -25.57 -7.23 7.25
CA LYS A 144 -25.41 -5.77 7.06
C LYS A 144 -26.26 -5.21 5.94
N ILE A 145 -26.51 -5.98 4.91
CA ILE A 145 -27.17 -5.52 3.67
C ILE A 145 -28.62 -5.98 3.64
N GLY A 146 -28.89 -7.17 4.19
CA GLY A 146 -30.19 -7.84 4.14
C GLY A 146 -30.30 -8.78 2.93
N HIS A 147 -30.97 -9.94 3.14
CA HIS A 147 -31.08 -11.00 2.14
C HIS A 147 -31.75 -10.53 0.84
N LYS A 148 -32.89 -9.82 0.92
CA LYS A 148 -33.61 -9.33 -0.27
C LYS A 148 -32.75 -8.47 -1.19
N LYS A 149 -31.99 -7.51 -0.62
CA LYS A 149 -31.10 -6.63 -1.41
C LYS A 149 -29.94 -7.40 -2.06
N ILE A 150 -29.51 -8.51 -1.48
CA ILE A 150 -28.48 -9.35 -2.06
C ILE A 150 -29.07 -10.17 -3.21
N ILE A 151 -30.30 -10.69 -3.07
CA ILE A 151 -31.00 -11.37 -4.15
C ILE A 151 -31.20 -10.41 -5.32
N ASP A 152 -31.76 -9.22 -5.09
CA ASP A 152 -31.93 -8.19 -6.12
C ASP A 152 -30.61 -7.80 -6.81
N LEU A 153 -29.51 -7.80 -6.07
CA LEU A 153 -28.18 -7.48 -6.65
C LEU A 153 -27.76 -8.50 -7.71
N PHE A 154 -28.15 -9.75 -7.55
CA PHE A 154 -27.78 -10.85 -8.44
C PHE A 154 -28.91 -11.31 -9.37
N GLU A 155 -30.05 -10.61 -9.41
CA GLU A 155 -31.19 -10.94 -10.25
C GLU A 155 -30.79 -11.01 -11.74
N ASP A 156 -30.05 -9.99 -12.23
CA ASP A 156 -29.65 -9.86 -13.64
C ASP A 156 -28.24 -10.38 -13.93
N LYS A 157 -27.48 -10.82 -12.94
CA LYS A 157 -26.07 -11.20 -13.10
C LYS A 157 -25.64 -12.28 -12.13
N LYS A 158 -24.82 -13.20 -12.62
CA LYS A 158 -24.17 -14.21 -11.76
C LYS A 158 -23.08 -13.57 -10.90
N PRO A 159 -22.87 -14.06 -9.65
CA PRO A 159 -21.72 -13.70 -8.85
C PRO A 159 -20.39 -13.97 -9.58
N LEU A 160 -19.42 -13.09 -9.40
CA LEU A 160 -18.08 -13.21 -9.98
C LEU A 160 -17.13 -14.00 -9.07
N SER A 161 -17.51 -14.22 -7.82
CA SER A 161 -16.68 -14.88 -6.80
C SER A 161 -17.45 -15.99 -6.10
N GLY A 162 -16.76 -17.07 -5.72
CA GLY A 162 -17.38 -18.13 -4.90
C GLY A 162 -17.92 -17.62 -3.56
N TYR A 163 -17.35 -16.55 -3.00
CA TYR A 163 -17.93 -15.88 -1.82
C TYR A 163 -19.28 -15.23 -2.14
N GLY A 164 -19.40 -14.59 -3.30
CA GLY A 164 -20.68 -14.04 -3.78
C GLY A 164 -21.74 -15.14 -3.95
N GLU A 165 -21.38 -16.31 -4.47
CA GLU A 165 -22.28 -17.47 -4.60
C GLU A 165 -22.76 -17.95 -3.22
N ILE A 166 -21.85 -18.08 -2.25
CA ILE A 166 -22.19 -18.50 -0.88
C ILE A 166 -23.17 -17.51 -0.25
N VAL A 167 -22.90 -16.20 -0.36
CA VAL A 167 -23.74 -15.15 0.23
C VAL A 167 -25.11 -15.08 -0.45
N LEU A 168 -25.18 -15.32 -1.77
CA LEU A 168 -26.45 -15.43 -2.49
C LEU A 168 -27.24 -16.66 -2.03
N GLY A 169 -26.60 -17.83 -1.92
CA GLY A 169 -27.25 -19.05 -1.42
C GLY A 169 -27.79 -18.86 0.02
N GLU A 170 -26.99 -18.26 0.91
CA GLU A 170 -27.44 -17.92 2.27
C GLU A 170 -28.67 -16.98 2.25
N SER A 171 -28.67 -16.01 1.32
CA SER A 171 -29.78 -15.06 1.19
C SER A 171 -31.05 -15.72 0.69
N LEU A 172 -30.96 -16.63 -0.28
CA LEU A 172 -32.08 -17.41 -0.80
C LEU A 172 -32.66 -18.34 0.26
N LEU A 173 -31.83 -18.99 1.05
CA LEU A 173 -32.30 -19.83 2.17
C LEU A 173 -33.06 -19.00 3.22
N GLN A 174 -32.60 -17.80 3.54
CA GLN A 174 -33.28 -16.91 4.47
C GLN A 174 -34.59 -16.35 3.91
N ASP A 175 -34.73 -16.20 2.60
CA ASP A 175 -35.96 -15.77 1.95
C ASP A 175 -36.96 -16.93 1.76
N GLY A 176 -36.60 -18.16 2.15
CA GLY A 176 -37.42 -19.36 2.01
C GLY A 176 -37.49 -19.91 0.59
N GLN A 177 -36.59 -19.49 -0.30
CA GLN A 177 -36.47 -20.01 -1.66
C GLN A 177 -35.57 -21.25 -1.66
N ASN A 178 -35.99 -22.32 -2.34
CA ASN A 178 -35.14 -23.48 -2.58
C ASN A 178 -34.04 -23.11 -3.58
N VAL A 179 -32.79 -23.44 -3.26
CA VAL A 179 -31.62 -23.21 -4.09
C VAL A 179 -31.45 -24.37 -5.07
#